data_2341ca93ed2827adb25fa5fa297b0c78
#
_entry.id   2341ca93ed2827adb25fa5fa297b0c78
#
_cell.length_a   1.000
_cell.length_b   1.000
_cell.length_c   1.000
_cell.angle_alpha   90.00
_cell.angle_beta   90.00
_cell.angle_gamma   90.00
#
_symmetry.space_group_name_H-M   'P 1'
#
loop_
_entity.id
_entity.type
_entity.pdbx_description
1 polymer ?
#
loop_
_entity_poly.entity_id
_entity_poly.type
_entity_poly.pdbx_seq_one_letter_code
_entity_poly.pdbx_strand_id
1 'polypeptide(L)'
;MSSDNEDYPEWSRKRRSKDPFFGDIDDMFREMEKMMDEELKNFTDKVPKEYVKERKLPDGSTVKELGPFVYGYSMKIGPDGKPEVQEFGNLKKGLKGAPQVKEEREPLVDIVETNEDVHVVAELPGVEKTDIKLHGTEDSLTISVDTPQYKYYKDVELPTKVKVKEANSTYKNGVLEVVLPKAEPENKPKGQPIDIG
;
A
#
# COMPACT_ATOMS: atom_id res chain seq x y z
N MET A 1 -9.24 13.82 41.99
CA MET A 1 -8.23 13.08 42.75
C MET A 1 -8.20 11.69 42.21
N SER A 2 -7.24 11.40 41.51
CA SER A 2 -6.49 10.19 41.35
C SER A 2 -5.80 10.19 40.00
N SER A 3 -4.58 10.23 40.08
CA SER A 3 -3.50 10.28 39.15
C SER A 3 -3.25 8.87 38.62
N ASP A 4 -3.59 8.64 37.37
CA ASP A 4 -3.07 7.48 36.64
C ASP A 4 -1.84 7.92 35.85
N ASN A 5 -0.75 7.99 36.58
CA ASN A 5 0.59 8.19 36.04
C ASN A 5 1.20 6.78 35.93
N GLU A 6 0.82 6.03 34.88
CA GLU A 6 1.36 4.70 34.65
C GLU A 6 2.83 4.77 34.25
N ASP A 7 3.62 4.00 34.99
CA ASP A 7 5.04 3.76 34.94
C ASP A 7 5.53 3.28 33.56
N TYR A 8 5.89 4.22 32.71
CA TYR A 8 6.76 3.89 31.58
C TYR A 8 8.22 3.94 32.04
N PRO A 9 9.04 2.93 31.73
CA PRO A 9 10.43 2.87 32.15
C PRO A 9 11.23 4.09 31.68
N GLU A 10 12.13 4.58 32.51
CA GLU A 10 12.89 5.82 32.30
C GLU A 10 13.65 5.90 30.98
N TRP A 11 13.98 4.78 30.36
CA TRP A 11 14.61 4.73 29.04
C TRP A 11 13.67 5.19 27.91
N SER A 12 12.35 5.05 28.08
CA SER A 12 11.36 5.51 27.08
C SER A 12 11.17 7.03 27.10
N ARG A 13 11.45 7.67 28.24
CA ARG A 13 11.33 9.12 28.42
C ARG A 13 12.50 9.90 27.83
N LYS A 14 13.70 9.31 27.77
CA LYS A 14 14.93 9.98 27.29
C LYS A 14 15.14 9.94 25.76
N ARG A 15 14.42 9.09 25.03
CA ARG A 15 14.54 9.00 23.57
C ARG A 15 13.70 10.00 22.77
N ARG A 16 12.79 10.73 23.42
CA ARG A 16 11.88 11.68 22.73
C ARG A 16 12.48 13.03 22.35
N SER A 17 13.71 13.31 22.63
CA SER A 17 14.14 14.70 22.50
C SER A 17 15.37 15.02 21.67
N LYS A 18 16.00 14.12 20.92
CA LYS A 18 17.16 14.54 20.09
C LYS A 18 17.60 13.57 19.00
N ASP A 19 16.67 12.85 18.35
CA ASP A 19 17.02 12.16 17.10
C ASP A 19 16.33 12.92 15.96
N PRO A 20 17.04 13.75 15.18
CA PRO A 20 16.42 14.55 14.11
C PRO A 20 15.76 13.67 13.03
N PHE A 21 16.14 12.40 12.96
CA PHE A 21 15.59 11.46 11.99
C PHE A 21 14.19 10.90 12.38
N PHE A 22 13.95 10.66 13.68
CA PHE A 22 12.64 10.16 14.14
C PHE A 22 11.63 11.28 14.39
N GLY A 23 12.07 12.51 14.66
CA GLY A 23 11.20 13.67 14.83
C GLY A 23 10.41 14.00 13.57
N ASP A 24 11.05 13.96 12.42
CA ASP A 24 10.43 14.23 11.12
C ASP A 24 9.38 13.15 10.72
N ILE A 25 9.61 11.90 11.12
CA ILE A 25 8.69 10.80 10.85
C ILE A 25 7.43 10.91 11.72
N ASP A 26 7.58 11.18 13.01
CA ASP A 26 6.46 11.36 13.93
C ASP A 26 5.59 12.58 13.54
N ASP A 27 6.21 13.66 13.09
CA ASP A 27 5.50 14.85 12.61
C ASP A 27 4.76 14.56 11.30
N MET A 28 5.36 13.81 10.40
CA MET A 28 4.72 13.37 9.16
C MET A 28 3.52 12.45 9.42
N PHE A 29 3.61 11.53 10.38
CA PHE A 29 2.48 10.70 10.80
C PHE A 29 1.33 11.55 11.36
N ARG A 30 1.63 12.55 12.18
CA ARG A 30 0.61 13.46 12.73
C ARG A 30 -0.06 14.33 11.67
N GLU A 31 0.70 14.82 10.69
CA GLU A 31 0.14 15.57 9.56
C GLU A 31 -0.75 14.68 8.70
N MET A 32 -0.35 13.44 8.45
CA MET A 32 -1.14 12.47 7.70
C MET A 32 -2.41 12.07 8.44
N GLU A 33 -2.34 11.84 9.75
CA GLU A 33 -3.50 11.58 10.61
C GLU A 33 -4.51 12.75 10.59
N LYS A 34 -4.03 13.99 10.68
CA LYS A 34 -4.88 15.17 10.56
C LYS A 34 -5.54 15.29 9.19
N MET A 35 -4.78 15.06 8.11
CA MET A 35 -5.35 15.07 6.76
C MET A 35 -6.40 13.99 6.58
N MET A 36 -6.18 12.78 7.11
CA MET A 36 -7.17 11.72 7.09
C MET A 36 -8.44 12.07 7.84
N ASP A 37 -8.32 12.63 9.04
CA ASP A 37 -9.48 13.04 9.85
C ASP A 37 -10.32 14.12 9.18
N GLU A 38 -9.67 15.10 8.55
CA GLU A 38 -10.33 16.16 7.80
C GLU A 38 -11.00 15.62 6.52
N GLU A 39 -10.34 14.71 5.81
CA GLU A 39 -10.90 14.08 4.61
C GLU A 39 -12.07 13.15 4.93
N LEU A 40 -12.00 12.36 6.00
CA LEU A 40 -13.11 11.51 6.44
C LEU A 40 -14.33 12.33 6.91
N LYS A 41 -14.14 13.45 7.61
CA LYS A 41 -15.22 14.36 8.00
C LYS A 41 -15.91 14.99 6.79
N ASN A 42 -15.14 15.38 5.79
CA ASN A 42 -15.67 15.95 4.55
C ASN A 42 -16.25 14.89 3.59
N PHE A 43 -15.90 13.64 3.79
CA PHE A 43 -16.30 12.53 2.92
C PHE A 43 -17.76 12.13 3.10
N THR A 44 -18.26 12.09 4.33
CA THR A 44 -19.64 11.67 4.65
C THR A 44 -20.69 12.47 3.90
N ASP A 45 -20.41 13.75 3.63
CA ASP A 45 -21.34 14.65 2.93
C ASP A 45 -21.25 14.57 1.41
N LYS A 46 -20.21 13.93 0.87
CA LYS A 46 -19.88 13.89 -0.56
C LYS A 46 -19.87 12.50 -1.18
N VAL A 47 -20.30 11.48 -0.41
CA VAL A 47 -20.36 10.10 -0.89
C VAL A 47 -21.32 9.99 -2.09
N PRO A 48 -20.87 9.44 -3.23
CA PRO A 48 -21.76 9.17 -4.35
C PRO A 48 -22.91 8.27 -3.95
N LYS A 49 -24.10 8.53 -4.49
CA LYS A 49 -25.35 7.85 -4.09
C LYS A 49 -25.29 6.33 -4.31
N GLU A 50 -24.50 5.86 -5.25
CA GLU A 50 -24.27 4.44 -5.54
C GLU A 50 -23.62 3.68 -4.39
N TYR A 51 -22.90 4.36 -3.50
CA TYR A 51 -22.28 3.79 -2.29
C TYR A 51 -23.12 3.99 -1.03
N VAL A 52 -24.34 4.52 -1.17
CA VAL A 52 -25.28 4.72 -0.07
C VAL A 52 -26.38 3.70 -0.18
N LYS A 53 -26.45 2.77 0.76
CA LYS A 53 -27.54 1.80 0.88
C LYS A 53 -28.44 2.21 2.04
N GLU A 54 -29.73 2.39 1.76
CA GLU A 54 -30.73 2.62 2.79
C GLU A 54 -31.48 1.32 3.11
N ARG A 55 -31.52 0.95 4.38
CA ARG A 55 -32.24 -0.22 4.86
C ARG A 55 -33.23 0.19 5.95
N LYS A 56 -34.50 -0.18 5.77
CA LYS A 56 -35.51 -0.02 6.82
C LYS A 56 -35.40 -1.17 7.81
N LEU A 57 -35.36 -0.83 9.08
CA LEU A 57 -35.39 -1.80 10.18
C LEU A 57 -36.86 -2.17 10.52
N PRO A 58 -37.07 -3.31 11.22
CA PRO A 58 -38.39 -3.76 11.60
C PRO A 58 -39.18 -2.76 12.52
N ASP A 59 -38.46 -1.89 13.23
CA ASP A 59 -38.99 -0.85 14.07
C ASP A 59 -39.43 0.43 13.30
N GLY A 60 -39.28 0.41 11.96
CA GLY A 60 -39.63 1.52 11.08
C GLY A 60 -38.52 2.58 10.91
N SER A 61 -37.43 2.47 11.64
CA SER A 61 -36.26 3.35 11.45
C SER A 61 -35.51 3.05 10.17
N THR A 62 -34.77 4.02 9.65
CA THR A 62 -33.92 3.85 8.45
C THR A 62 -32.46 3.95 8.83
N VAL A 63 -31.68 2.93 8.44
CA VAL A 63 -30.21 2.93 8.56
C VAL A 63 -29.63 3.23 7.18
N LYS A 64 -28.69 4.17 7.15
CA LYS A 64 -27.87 4.44 5.97
C LYS A 64 -26.53 3.74 6.15
N GLU A 65 -26.25 2.81 5.25
CA GLU A 65 -24.96 2.13 5.15
C GLU A 65 -24.15 2.80 4.03
N LEU A 66 -22.92 3.21 4.34
CA LEU A 66 -22.00 3.86 3.40
C LEU A 66 -20.86 2.91 3.08
N GLY A 67 -20.59 2.69 1.81
CA GLY A 67 -19.46 1.86 1.39
C GLY A 67 -19.82 0.64 0.52
N PRO A 68 -18.87 -0.28 0.33
CA PRO A 68 -17.61 -0.40 1.06
C PRO A 68 -16.53 0.58 0.59
N PHE A 69 -15.83 1.21 1.55
CA PHE A 69 -14.66 2.03 1.30
C PHE A 69 -13.44 1.37 1.91
N VAL A 70 -12.35 1.37 1.16
CA VAL A 70 -11.05 0.91 1.63
C VAL A 70 -10.04 2.01 1.31
N TYR A 71 -9.36 2.46 2.33
CA TYR A 71 -8.21 3.35 2.23
C TYR A 71 -7.13 2.87 3.16
N GLY A 72 -5.92 2.86 2.70
CA GLY A 72 -4.76 2.57 3.49
C GLY A 72 -3.52 3.14 2.83
N TYR A 73 -2.45 3.18 3.60
CA TYR A 73 -1.14 3.55 3.12
C TYR A 73 -0.08 2.64 3.72
N SER A 74 0.98 2.43 2.96
CA SER A 74 2.21 1.81 3.40
C SER A 74 3.34 2.82 3.29
N MET A 75 4.22 2.85 4.26
CA MET A 75 5.39 3.71 4.26
C MET A 75 6.65 2.89 4.47
N LYS A 76 7.64 3.12 3.62
CA LYS A 76 8.97 2.54 3.77
C LYS A 76 10.03 3.65 3.62
N ILE A 77 11.22 3.40 4.13
CA ILE A 77 12.37 4.29 3.92
C ILE A 77 13.11 3.80 2.68
N GLY A 78 13.17 4.66 1.67
CA GLY A 78 13.89 4.40 0.44
C GLY A 78 15.42 4.33 0.63
N PRO A 79 16.16 3.90 -0.39
CA PRO A 79 17.63 3.80 -0.33
C PRO A 79 18.33 5.15 -0.10
N ASP A 80 17.66 6.26 -0.45
CA ASP A 80 18.13 7.63 -0.25
C ASP A 80 17.82 8.16 1.17
N GLY A 81 17.25 7.33 2.04
CA GLY A 81 16.85 7.68 3.40
C GLY A 81 15.55 8.47 3.50
N LYS A 82 14.83 8.67 2.37
CA LYS A 82 13.56 9.39 2.37
C LYS A 82 12.38 8.44 2.51
N PRO A 83 11.28 8.89 3.16
CA PRO A 83 10.06 8.11 3.24
C PRO A 83 9.35 8.06 1.87
N GLU A 84 9.03 6.84 1.45
CA GLU A 84 8.17 6.55 0.31
C GLU A 84 6.81 6.11 0.83
N VAL A 85 5.76 6.82 0.43
CA VAL A 85 4.38 6.50 0.84
C VAL A 85 3.62 5.95 -0.35
N GLN A 86 3.00 4.79 -0.18
CA GLN A 86 2.10 4.17 -1.16
C GLN A 86 0.69 4.13 -0.61
N GLU A 87 -0.26 4.66 -1.35
CA GLU A 87 -1.69 4.58 -1.03
C GLU A 87 -2.32 3.37 -1.73
N PHE A 88 -3.23 2.69 -1.05
CA PHE A 88 -4.00 1.57 -1.60
C PHE A 88 -5.48 1.66 -1.19
N GLY A 89 -6.34 0.93 -1.91
CA GLY A 89 -7.78 0.94 -1.70
C GLY A 89 -8.55 1.54 -2.86
N ASN A 90 -9.85 1.83 -2.64
CA ASN A 90 -10.73 2.41 -3.66
C ASN A 90 -11.06 3.89 -3.43
N LEU A 91 -10.53 4.48 -2.37
CA LEU A 91 -10.67 5.90 -2.08
C LEU A 91 -9.42 6.63 -2.55
N LYS A 92 -9.57 7.63 -3.41
CA LYS A 92 -8.48 8.44 -3.96
C LYS A 92 -8.74 9.92 -3.75
N LYS A 93 -7.67 10.71 -3.69
CA LYS A 93 -7.76 12.16 -3.76
C LYS A 93 -8.17 12.59 -5.17
N GLY A 94 -9.34 13.20 -5.28
CA GLY A 94 -9.77 13.78 -6.54
C GLY A 94 -9.14 15.14 -6.81
N LEU A 95 -9.30 15.63 -8.03
CA LEU A 95 -8.98 17.01 -8.40
C LEU A 95 -9.71 17.99 -7.46
N LYS A 96 -8.98 18.91 -6.84
CA LYS A 96 -9.45 19.88 -5.83
C LYS A 96 -9.71 19.29 -4.43
N GLY A 97 -9.08 18.14 -4.08
CA GLY A 97 -9.16 17.59 -2.72
C GLY A 97 -10.50 16.93 -2.36
N ALA A 98 -11.42 16.76 -3.32
CA ALA A 98 -12.63 15.98 -3.08
C ALA A 98 -12.31 14.49 -3.19
N PRO A 99 -12.74 13.65 -2.22
CA PRO A 99 -12.53 12.22 -2.30
C PRO A 99 -13.30 11.62 -3.49
N GLN A 100 -12.64 10.77 -4.25
CA GLN A 100 -13.26 9.99 -5.33
C GLN A 100 -13.22 8.52 -4.97
N VAL A 101 -14.37 7.86 -5.07
CA VAL A 101 -14.45 6.40 -4.95
C VAL A 101 -14.34 5.81 -6.34
N LYS A 102 -13.40 4.89 -6.51
CA LYS A 102 -13.27 4.09 -7.74
C LYS A 102 -13.96 2.75 -7.54
N GLU A 103 -14.53 2.19 -8.61
CA GLU A 103 -15.04 0.80 -8.58
C GLU A 103 -13.91 -0.19 -8.34
N GLU A 104 -12.76 0.09 -8.92
CA GLU A 104 -11.55 -0.72 -8.80
C GLU A 104 -10.78 -0.34 -7.55
N ARG A 105 -10.44 -1.34 -6.77
CA ARG A 105 -9.58 -1.19 -5.61
C ARG A 105 -8.12 -1.34 -6.02
N GLU A 106 -7.26 -0.42 -5.64
CA GLU A 106 -5.84 -0.63 -5.74
C GLU A 106 -5.38 -1.59 -4.64
N PRO A 107 -4.72 -2.71 -5.01
CA PRO A 107 -4.14 -3.63 -4.04
C PRO A 107 -2.93 -3.00 -3.36
N LEU A 108 -2.61 -3.47 -2.14
CA LEU A 108 -1.30 -3.23 -1.55
C LEU A 108 -0.27 -4.01 -2.36
N VAL A 109 0.78 -3.31 -2.79
CA VAL A 109 1.88 -3.90 -3.58
C VAL A 109 3.20 -3.55 -2.93
N ASP A 110 4.06 -4.53 -2.79
CA ASP A 110 5.46 -4.34 -2.40
C ASP A 110 6.39 -4.83 -3.52
N ILE A 111 7.51 -4.11 -3.69
CA ILE A 111 8.53 -4.42 -4.69
C ILE A 111 9.84 -4.66 -3.97
N VAL A 112 10.38 -5.86 -4.14
CA VAL A 112 11.66 -6.27 -3.58
C VAL A 112 12.63 -6.52 -4.72
N GLU A 113 13.72 -5.76 -4.74
CA GLU A 113 14.77 -5.89 -5.74
C GLU A 113 15.93 -6.73 -5.19
N THR A 114 16.30 -7.76 -5.91
CA THR A 114 17.50 -8.56 -5.65
C THR A 114 18.60 -8.24 -6.69
N ASN A 115 19.74 -8.92 -6.64
CA ASN A 115 20.77 -8.74 -7.65
C ASN A 115 20.34 -9.24 -9.04
N GLU A 116 19.48 -10.27 -9.11
CA GLU A 116 19.10 -10.97 -10.32
C GLU A 116 17.66 -10.72 -10.75
N ASP A 117 16.76 -10.46 -9.78
CA ASP A 117 15.33 -10.41 -10.00
C ASP A 117 14.68 -9.19 -9.36
N VAL A 118 13.51 -8.84 -9.87
CA VAL A 118 12.52 -7.97 -9.22
C VAL A 118 11.34 -8.83 -8.80
N HIS A 119 11.00 -8.82 -7.52
CA HIS A 119 9.82 -9.49 -6.97
C HIS A 119 8.73 -8.45 -6.74
N VAL A 120 7.57 -8.68 -7.33
CA VAL A 120 6.37 -7.87 -7.09
C VAL A 120 5.38 -8.72 -6.30
N VAL A 121 5.06 -8.29 -5.08
CA VAL A 121 4.12 -8.98 -4.19
C VAL A 121 2.87 -8.13 -4.06
N ALA A 122 1.69 -8.69 -4.35
CA ALA A 122 0.42 -7.98 -4.28
C ALA A 122 -0.62 -8.74 -3.45
N GLU A 123 -1.37 -8.03 -2.61
CA GLU A 123 -2.47 -8.59 -1.84
C GLU A 123 -3.78 -8.50 -2.64
N LEU A 124 -4.31 -9.65 -3.03
CA LEU A 124 -5.54 -9.80 -3.80
C LEU A 124 -6.52 -10.75 -3.09
N PRO A 125 -6.99 -10.43 -1.87
CA PRO A 125 -7.88 -11.32 -1.14
C PRO A 125 -9.24 -11.47 -1.82
N GLY A 126 -9.81 -12.68 -1.73
CA GLY A 126 -11.17 -12.95 -2.16
C GLY A 126 -11.34 -13.28 -3.65
N VAL A 127 -10.24 -13.49 -4.40
CA VAL A 127 -10.29 -13.83 -5.82
C VAL A 127 -9.67 -15.21 -6.08
N GLU A 128 -9.99 -15.79 -7.21
CA GLU A 128 -9.37 -17.03 -7.67
C GLU A 128 -8.19 -16.72 -8.60
N LYS A 129 -7.23 -17.65 -8.70
CA LYS A 129 -6.08 -17.50 -9.58
C LYS A 129 -6.47 -17.19 -11.03
N THR A 130 -7.57 -17.75 -11.50
CA THR A 130 -8.10 -17.59 -12.86
C THR A 130 -8.67 -16.19 -13.15
N ASP A 131 -8.99 -15.43 -12.10
CA ASP A 131 -9.52 -14.07 -12.23
C ASP A 131 -8.42 -13.05 -12.44
N ILE A 132 -7.17 -13.41 -12.10
CA ILE A 132 -6.03 -12.51 -12.13
C ILE A 132 -5.46 -12.45 -13.56
N LYS A 133 -5.37 -11.25 -14.11
CA LYS A 133 -4.74 -10.97 -15.39
C LYS A 133 -3.48 -10.13 -15.15
N LEU A 134 -2.38 -10.58 -15.74
CA LEU A 134 -1.08 -9.93 -15.65
C LEU A 134 -0.62 -9.51 -17.04
N HIS A 135 -0.18 -8.27 -17.19
CA HIS A 135 0.47 -7.76 -18.40
C HIS A 135 1.76 -7.08 -18.00
N GLY A 136 2.87 -7.49 -18.60
CA GLY A 136 4.18 -6.93 -18.32
C GLY A 136 4.81 -6.27 -19.55
N THR A 137 5.54 -5.20 -19.31
CA THR A 137 6.51 -4.61 -20.24
C THR A 137 7.90 -4.71 -19.62
N GLU A 138 8.93 -4.20 -20.29
CA GLU A 138 10.30 -4.21 -19.74
C GLU A 138 10.43 -3.38 -18.46
N ASP A 139 9.52 -2.43 -18.21
CA ASP A 139 9.61 -1.42 -17.15
C ASP A 139 8.32 -1.32 -16.31
N SER A 140 7.29 -2.11 -16.60
CA SER A 140 6.04 -2.06 -15.87
C SER A 140 5.34 -3.42 -15.76
N LEU A 141 4.48 -3.57 -14.74
CA LEU A 141 3.60 -4.71 -14.54
C LEU A 141 2.19 -4.21 -14.21
N THR A 142 1.21 -4.55 -15.04
CA THR A 142 -0.20 -4.32 -14.78
C THR A 142 -0.82 -5.55 -14.12
N ILE A 143 -1.48 -5.35 -12.99
CA ILE A 143 -2.26 -6.36 -12.27
C ILE A 143 -3.72 -5.96 -12.37
N SER A 144 -4.58 -6.84 -12.89
CA SER A 144 -6.01 -6.58 -12.98
C SER A 144 -6.86 -7.79 -12.60
N VAL A 145 -7.98 -7.52 -11.95
CA VAL A 145 -9.04 -8.47 -11.62
C VAL A 145 -10.37 -7.78 -11.89
N ASP A 146 -11.24 -8.42 -12.64
CA ASP A 146 -12.58 -7.92 -12.93
C ASP A 146 -13.60 -9.04 -12.74
N THR A 147 -14.14 -9.13 -11.53
CA THR A 147 -15.22 -10.05 -11.16
C THR A 147 -16.42 -9.24 -10.65
N PRO A 148 -17.62 -9.84 -10.58
CA PRO A 148 -18.78 -9.15 -10.03
C PRO A 148 -18.64 -8.70 -8.56
N GLN A 149 -17.75 -9.34 -7.81
CA GLN A 149 -17.57 -9.10 -6.36
C GLN A 149 -16.31 -8.31 -6.04
N TYR A 150 -15.25 -8.48 -6.84
CA TYR A 150 -13.95 -7.89 -6.59
C TYR A 150 -13.36 -7.34 -7.88
N LYS A 151 -13.02 -6.08 -7.85
CA LYS A 151 -12.30 -5.41 -8.94
C LYS A 151 -11.00 -4.83 -8.40
N TYR A 152 -9.89 -5.28 -8.94
CA TYR A 152 -8.57 -4.75 -8.60
C TYR A 152 -7.88 -4.24 -9.86
N TYR A 153 -7.17 -3.14 -9.71
CA TYR A 153 -6.33 -2.60 -10.79
C TYR A 153 -5.11 -1.89 -10.22
N LYS A 154 -3.94 -2.23 -10.72
CA LYS A 154 -2.69 -1.55 -10.38
C LYS A 154 -1.71 -1.62 -11.53
N ASP A 155 -1.19 -0.46 -11.91
CA ASP A 155 0.02 -0.35 -12.71
C ASP A 155 1.20 -0.15 -11.76
N VAL A 156 2.20 -1.01 -11.91
CA VAL A 156 3.41 -1.05 -11.10
C VAL A 156 4.58 -0.67 -11.99
N GLU A 157 5.23 0.45 -11.69
CA GLU A 157 6.50 0.81 -12.32
C GLU A 157 7.62 -0.02 -11.70
N LEU A 158 8.44 -0.63 -12.54
CA LEU A 158 9.56 -1.47 -12.08
C LEU A 158 10.82 -0.63 -11.92
N PRO A 159 11.64 -0.89 -10.88
CA PRO A 159 12.84 -0.09 -10.59
C PRO A 159 13.93 -0.26 -11.65
N THR A 160 13.87 -1.33 -12.45
CA THR A 160 14.83 -1.66 -13.50
C THR A 160 14.16 -2.45 -14.60
N LYS A 161 14.81 -2.53 -15.77
CA LYS A 161 14.33 -3.32 -16.90
C LYS A 161 14.40 -4.81 -16.63
N VAL A 162 13.34 -5.52 -17.02
CA VAL A 162 13.15 -6.95 -16.78
C VAL A 162 12.88 -7.74 -18.06
N LYS A 163 13.08 -9.06 -17.98
CA LYS A 163 12.78 -10.01 -19.04
C LYS A 163 11.40 -10.63 -18.82
N VAL A 164 10.37 -9.98 -19.30
CA VAL A 164 8.96 -10.41 -19.07
C VAL A 164 8.69 -11.84 -19.53
N LYS A 165 9.33 -12.30 -20.60
CA LYS A 165 9.16 -13.67 -21.14
C LYS A 165 9.68 -14.77 -20.21
N GLU A 166 10.58 -14.42 -19.28
CA GLU A 166 11.15 -15.32 -18.29
C GLU A 166 10.48 -15.19 -16.92
N ALA A 167 9.44 -14.32 -16.81
CA ALA A 167 8.73 -14.08 -15.58
C ALA A 167 7.95 -15.31 -15.09
N ASN A 168 7.92 -15.50 -13.79
CA ASN A 168 7.13 -16.52 -13.12
C ASN A 168 6.16 -15.85 -12.13
N SER A 169 4.97 -16.45 -11.97
CA SER A 169 4.01 -15.96 -10.98
C SER A 169 3.40 -17.09 -10.16
N THR A 170 3.19 -16.84 -8.90
CA THR A 170 2.47 -17.70 -7.97
C THR A 170 1.37 -16.93 -7.28
N TYR A 171 0.25 -17.60 -7.00
CA TYR A 171 -0.84 -17.04 -6.22
C TYR A 171 -1.28 -18.04 -5.16
N LYS A 172 -1.25 -17.63 -3.91
CA LYS A 172 -1.64 -18.48 -2.77
C LYS A 172 -2.19 -17.64 -1.62
N ASN A 173 -3.29 -18.07 -1.04
CA ASN A 173 -3.89 -17.44 0.16
C ASN A 173 -4.15 -15.93 0.01
N GLY A 174 -4.54 -15.48 -1.19
CA GLY A 174 -4.80 -14.07 -1.43
C GLY A 174 -3.54 -13.22 -1.73
N VAL A 175 -2.38 -13.85 -1.84
CA VAL A 175 -1.12 -13.16 -2.16
C VAL A 175 -0.62 -13.62 -3.53
N LEU A 176 -0.43 -12.67 -4.42
CA LEU A 176 0.23 -12.83 -5.72
C LEU A 176 1.70 -12.45 -5.56
N GLU A 177 2.58 -13.31 -6.05
CA GLU A 177 4.00 -13.02 -6.22
C GLU A 177 4.35 -13.17 -7.69
N VAL A 178 5.03 -12.15 -8.26
CA VAL A 178 5.57 -12.16 -9.63
C VAL A 178 7.07 -11.95 -9.55
N VAL A 179 7.84 -12.90 -10.05
CA VAL A 179 9.30 -12.85 -10.13
C VAL A 179 9.70 -12.53 -11.55
N LEU A 180 10.41 -11.42 -11.72
CA LEU A 180 10.81 -10.86 -13.02
C LEU A 180 12.34 -10.79 -13.08
N PRO A 181 13.01 -11.65 -13.86
CA PRO A 181 14.47 -11.58 -14.05
C PRO A 181 14.89 -10.24 -14.65
N LYS A 182 15.94 -9.63 -14.11
CA LYS A 182 16.49 -8.39 -14.62
C LYS A 182 17.08 -8.58 -16.01
N ALA A 183 16.93 -7.59 -16.88
CA ALA A 183 17.55 -7.59 -18.21
C ALA A 183 19.08 -7.57 -18.11
N GLU A 184 19.58 -6.76 -17.17
CA GLU A 184 21.01 -6.68 -16.82
C GLU A 184 21.17 -6.90 -15.31
N PRO A 185 21.52 -8.11 -14.87
CA PRO A 185 21.73 -8.37 -13.44
C PRO A 185 22.95 -7.58 -12.94
N GLU A 186 22.84 -7.06 -11.72
CA GLU A 186 23.96 -6.35 -11.10
C GLU A 186 25.16 -7.29 -10.88
N ASN A 187 26.20 -7.13 -11.68
CA ASN A 187 27.48 -7.77 -11.43
C ASN A 187 28.22 -7.02 -10.30
N LYS A 188 27.88 -7.32 -9.05
CA LYS A 188 28.73 -6.90 -7.94
C LYS A 188 30.07 -7.66 -8.06
N PRO A 189 31.19 -6.96 -8.11
CA PRO A 189 32.49 -7.65 -8.15
C PRO A 189 32.60 -8.54 -6.91
N LYS A 190 32.82 -9.83 -7.10
CA LYS A 190 33.10 -10.75 -6.00
C LYS A 190 34.30 -10.22 -5.27
N GLY A 191 34.18 -9.91 -3.99
CA GLY A 191 35.28 -9.49 -3.15
C GLY A 191 36.44 -10.48 -3.29
N GLN A 192 37.66 -9.97 -3.43
CA GLN A 192 38.87 -10.82 -3.44
C GLN A 192 39.27 -11.11 -2.00
N PRO A 193 39.72 -12.33 -1.69
CA PRO A 193 40.27 -12.64 -0.37
C PRO A 193 41.51 -11.77 -0.12
N ILE A 194 41.56 -11.21 1.11
CA ILE A 194 42.74 -10.47 1.57
C ILE A 194 43.50 -11.42 2.50
N ASP A 195 44.74 -11.73 2.13
CA ASP A 195 45.62 -12.51 2.97
C ASP A 195 46.10 -11.67 4.15
N ILE A 196 45.98 -12.24 5.35
CA ILE A 196 46.52 -11.64 6.59
C ILE A 196 47.94 -12.12 6.72
N GLY A 197 48.92 -11.23 6.51
CA GLY A 197 50.33 -11.47 6.72
C GLY A 197 50.74 -11.47 8.21
#